data_335da03a1d77179179c9725fb784dfd2
#
_entry.id   335da03a1d77179179c9725fb784dfd2
#
_cell.length_a   1.000
_cell.length_b   1.000
_cell.length_c   1.000
_cell.angle_alpha   90.00
_cell.angle_beta   90.00
_cell.angle_gamma   90.00
#
_symmetry.space_group_name_H-M   'P 1'
#
loop_
_entity.id
_entity.type
_entity.pdbx_description
1 polymer ?
#
loop_
_entity_poly.entity_id
_entity_poly.type
_entity_poly.pdbx_seq_one_letter_code
_entity_poly.pdbx_strand_id
1 'polypeptide(L)'
;CSSDLNKIASMAGKKQAALVFALSFLHLLLSSSAGGLIAGYYAKSCPRAEAIVQEQVKSLYYIHGNTAVSWVRNLFHDCMVESCDASLLLETANGVVSEQTSPRNFGMRNFKYVKTIKDALEKECPGVVSCADIVALSARDGIVMLGGPSVAMKTGRLDSKKSFLSDVNSYIANHNDSMSLVLSRFQSIGIDAEATVALLGGHTVGRVHCVNLVGRLYPTVDPTLNPLFADYLKMRCPTAVPDPNAVLYSRNDRETPMLLDNFYYKNILEGKGLLSVDQQLTTHPVTAPYVKKMAADSNYFRAQFGRAVLLMSENNPLSSATGEIRKDCRFVNPV
;
A
#
# COMPACT_ATOMS: atom_id res chain seq x y z
N CYS A 1 44.79 47.24 39.56
CA CYS A 1 45.12 45.91 38.94
C CYS A 1 44.08 44.81 39.11
N SER A 2 42.99 45.03 39.88
CA SER A 2 41.95 43.96 40.15
C SER A 2 40.68 44.15 39.31
N SER A 3 40.44 45.32 38.71
CA SER A 3 39.20 45.59 37.93
C SER A 3 39.25 45.11 36.48
N ASP A 4 40.45 44.97 35.90
CA ASP A 4 40.60 44.61 34.48
C ASP A 4 40.53 43.09 34.24
N LEU A 5 40.95 42.30 35.21
CA LEU A 5 40.81 40.82 35.14
C LEU A 5 39.36 40.36 35.16
N ASN A 6 38.49 41.03 35.91
CA ASN A 6 37.05 40.69 35.96
C ASN A 6 36.31 41.08 34.67
N LYS A 7 36.73 42.12 33.96
CA LYS A 7 36.19 42.50 32.65
C LYS A 7 36.56 41.51 31.57
N ILE A 8 37.81 41.02 31.55
CA ILE A 8 38.30 40.04 30.57
C ILE A 8 37.61 38.70 30.76
N ALA A 9 37.42 38.23 32.01
CA ALA A 9 36.69 36.99 32.32
C ALA A 9 35.20 37.07 31.92
N SER A 10 34.53 38.22 32.14
CA SER A 10 33.15 38.46 31.75
C SER A 10 32.96 38.49 30.21
N MET A 11 33.92 39.05 29.47
CA MET A 11 33.87 39.08 28.00
C MET A 11 34.16 37.71 27.38
N ALA A 12 35.04 36.89 27.97
CA ALA A 12 35.32 35.52 27.54
C ALA A 12 34.08 34.59 27.75
N GLY A 13 33.41 34.69 28.93
CA GLY A 13 32.19 33.95 29.22
C GLY A 13 31.01 34.29 28.29
N LYS A 14 30.85 35.57 27.94
CA LYS A 14 29.82 36.01 26.98
C LYS A 14 30.09 35.54 25.54
N LYS A 15 31.35 35.49 25.12
CA LYS A 15 31.75 34.98 23.78
C LYS A 15 31.58 33.45 23.73
N GLN A 16 31.91 32.73 24.82
CA GLN A 16 31.68 31.28 24.89
C GLN A 16 30.17 30.91 24.92
N ALA A 17 29.36 31.65 25.68
CA ALA A 17 27.91 31.45 25.69
C ALA A 17 27.28 31.74 24.32
N ALA A 18 27.72 32.82 23.62
CA ALA A 18 27.24 33.13 22.28
C ALA A 18 27.66 32.07 21.24
N LEU A 19 28.87 31.50 21.37
CA LEU A 19 29.34 30.44 20.48
C LEU A 19 28.58 29.12 20.71
N VAL A 20 28.28 28.76 21.97
CA VAL A 20 27.48 27.57 22.31
C VAL A 20 26.03 27.72 21.84
N PHE A 21 25.45 28.95 21.98
CA PHE A 21 24.11 29.21 21.42
C PHE A 21 24.08 29.18 19.90
N ALA A 22 25.08 29.70 19.22
CA ALA A 22 25.19 29.68 17.76
C ALA A 22 25.38 28.24 17.23
N LEU A 23 26.20 27.43 17.91
CA LEU A 23 26.40 26.01 17.58
C LEU A 23 25.14 25.19 17.86
N SER A 24 24.42 25.47 18.95
CA SER A 24 23.15 24.81 19.25
C SER A 24 22.06 25.19 18.23
N PHE A 25 22.00 26.43 17.80
CA PHE A 25 21.06 26.88 16.76
C PHE A 25 21.42 26.32 15.38
N LEU A 26 22.71 26.19 15.08
CA LEU A 26 23.18 25.57 13.84
C LEU A 26 22.90 24.05 13.84
N HIS A 27 23.00 23.37 15.00
CA HIS A 27 22.59 21.98 15.13
C HIS A 27 21.08 21.80 15.00
N LEU A 28 20.25 22.73 15.50
CA LEU A 28 18.80 22.72 15.27
C LEU A 28 18.44 22.95 13.79
N LEU A 29 19.23 23.74 13.06
CA LEU A 29 19.02 23.97 11.62
C LEU A 29 19.57 22.85 10.74
N LEU A 30 20.50 22.03 11.25
CA LEU A 30 21.05 20.87 10.57
C LEU A 30 20.30 19.56 10.91
N SER A 31 19.37 19.59 11.88
CA SER A 31 18.49 18.47 12.21
C SER A 31 17.26 18.38 11.29
N SER A 32 17.19 19.14 10.23
CA SER A 32 16.12 19.02 9.25
C SER A 32 16.59 18.22 8.06
N SER A 33 16.27 17.01 8.07
CA SER A 33 15.60 16.19 7.05
C SER A 33 16.06 14.74 7.07
N ALA A 34 15.80 14.03 8.15
CA ALA A 34 15.21 12.72 7.94
C ALA A 34 13.83 13.06 7.36
N GLY A 35 13.67 12.96 6.05
CA GLY A 35 12.47 13.37 5.35
C GLY A 35 11.27 12.54 5.77
N GLY A 36 10.64 12.91 6.90
CA GLY A 36 9.42 12.29 7.36
C GLY A 36 8.26 12.69 6.44
N LEU A 37 7.36 11.75 6.16
CA LEU A 37 6.14 12.03 5.42
C LEU A 37 5.28 13.05 6.17
N ILE A 38 4.78 14.06 5.46
CA ILE A 38 3.93 15.11 6.04
C ILE A 38 2.66 15.32 5.21
N ALA A 39 1.61 15.79 5.86
CA ALA A 39 0.41 16.22 5.14
C ALA A 39 0.72 17.49 4.33
N GLY A 40 0.29 17.51 3.06
CA GLY A 40 0.49 18.66 2.19
C GLY A 40 1.96 18.95 1.83
N TYR A 41 2.79 17.93 1.74
CA TYR A 41 4.22 18.06 1.37
C TYR A 41 4.44 18.94 0.14
N TYR A 42 3.57 18.81 -0.85
CA TYR A 42 3.65 19.55 -2.11
C TYR A 42 3.04 20.95 -2.07
N ALA A 43 2.50 21.42 -0.94
CA ALA A 43 1.78 22.70 -0.86
C ALA A 43 2.56 23.92 -1.41
N LYS A 44 3.90 23.90 -1.33
CA LYS A 44 4.75 24.98 -1.85
C LYS A 44 5.34 24.65 -3.22
N SER A 45 5.81 23.42 -3.44
CA SER A 45 6.55 23.02 -4.65
C SER A 45 5.65 22.65 -5.83
N CYS A 46 4.44 22.14 -5.56
CA CYS A 46 3.44 21.79 -6.55
C CYS A 46 2.02 21.86 -5.94
N PRO A 47 1.46 23.06 -5.72
CA PRO A 47 0.22 23.27 -4.94
C PRO A 47 -0.99 22.48 -5.47
N ARG A 48 -0.99 22.16 -6.77
CA ARG A 48 -2.07 21.39 -7.41
C ARG A 48 -1.82 19.89 -7.47
N ALA A 49 -0.70 19.38 -6.93
CA ALA A 49 -0.32 17.97 -7.07
C ALA A 49 -1.45 16.99 -6.68
N GLU A 50 -2.00 17.15 -5.49
CA GLU A 50 -3.07 16.26 -5.01
C GLU A 50 -4.38 16.42 -5.80
N ALA A 51 -4.71 17.65 -6.22
CA ALA A 51 -5.88 17.89 -7.06
C ALA A 51 -5.74 17.23 -8.45
N ILE A 52 -4.56 17.33 -9.08
CA ILE A 52 -4.29 16.69 -10.36
C ILE A 52 -4.41 15.16 -10.24
N VAL A 53 -3.85 14.55 -9.20
CA VAL A 53 -4.00 13.11 -8.97
C VAL A 53 -5.48 12.75 -8.86
N GLN A 54 -6.24 13.47 -8.03
CA GLN A 54 -7.67 13.22 -7.82
C GLN A 54 -8.49 13.35 -9.11
N GLU A 55 -8.23 14.39 -9.91
CA GLU A 55 -8.88 14.64 -11.22
C GLU A 55 -8.62 13.47 -12.18
N GLN A 56 -7.36 13.03 -12.27
CA GLN A 56 -6.96 11.90 -13.13
C GLN A 56 -7.56 10.58 -12.65
N VAL A 57 -7.49 10.28 -11.35
CA VAL A 57 -8.09 9.09 -10.73
C VAL A 57 -9.59 9.03 -11.05
N LYS A 58 -10.31 10.12 -10.84
CA LYS A 58 -11.74 10.22 -11.11
C LYS A 58 -12.05 9.99 -12.60
N SER A 59 -11.32 10.64 -13.49
CA SER A 59 -11.48 10.48 -14.94
C SER A 59 -11.25 9.04 -15.38
N LEU A 60 -10.14 8.44 -14.95
CA LEU A 60 -9.78 7.06 -15.29
C LEU A 60 -10.77 6.03 -14.71
N TYR A 61 -11.30 6.27 -13.51
CA TYR A 61 -12.33 5.42 -12.92
C TYR A 61 -13.63 5.42 -13.71
N TYR A 62 -14.08 6.56 -14.22
CA TYR A 62 -15.30 6.61 -15.04
C TYR A 62 -15.13 5.89 -16.38
N ILE A 63 -13.93 5.86 -16.94
CA ILE A 63 -13.66 5.14 -18.18
C ILE A 63 -13.46 3.63 -17.90
N HIS A 64 -12.79 3.31 -16.80
CA HIS A 64 -12.39 1.95 -16.44
C HIS A 64 -12.58 1.72 -14.92
N GLY A 65 -13.78 1.37 -14.48
CA GLY A 65 -14.14 1.25 -13.07
C GLY A 65 -13.24 0.33 -12.23
N ASN A 66 -12.55 -0.64 -12.85
CA ASN A 66 -11.62 -1.52 -12.14
C ASN A 66 -10.27 -0.86 -11.79
N THR A 67 -10.02 0.37 -12.23
CA THR A 67 -8.79 1.10 -11.89
C THR A 67 -8.67 1.35 -10.40
N ALA A 68 -9.75 1.73 -9.73
CA ALA A 68 -9.76 1.97 -8.29
C ALA A 68 -9.29 0.74 -7.50
N VAL A 69 -9.81 -0.46 -7.84
CA VAL A 69 -9.37 -1.73 -7.25
C VAL A 69 -7.87 -1.97 -7.48
N SER A 70 -7.37 -1.65 -8.69
CA SER A 70 -5.96 -1.81 -9.00
C SER A 70 -5.07 -0.89 -8.17
N TRP A 71 -5.44 0.37 -7.98
CA TRP A 71 -4.64 1.31 -7.19
C TRP A 71 -4.55 0.90 -5.72
N VAL A 72 -5.65 0.45 -5.12
CA VAL A 72 -5.62 -0.08 -3.74
C VAL A 72 -4.67 -1.27 -3.64
N ARG A 73 -4.72 -2.19 -4.62
CA ARG A 73 -3.83 -3.35 -4.65
C ARG A 73 -2.38 -2.96 -4.95
N ASN A 74 -2.13 -1.99 -5.84
CA ASN A 74 -0.79 -1.50 -6.15
C ASN A 74 -0.12 -0.90 -4.91
N LEU A 75 -0.83 -0.11 -4.12
CA LEU A 75 -0.30 0.41 -2.85
C LEU A 75 0.11 -0.72 -1.91
N PHE A 76 -0.75 -1.75 -1.74
CA PHE A 76 -0.43 -2.88 -0.88
C PHE A 76 0.83 -3.61 -1.35
N HIS A 77 0.90 -3.97 -2.64
CA HIS A 77 2.04 -4.72 -3.17
C HIS A 77 3.34 -3.92 -3.16
N ASP A 78 3.28 -2.61 -3.35
CA ASP A 78 4.43 -1.71 -3.24
C ASP A 78 4.90 -1.62 -1.80
N CYS A 79 4.01 -1.22 -0.89
CA CYS A 79 4.34 -0.94 0.50
C CYS A 79 4.72 -2.16 1.33
N MET A 80 4.30 -3.37 0.95
CA MET A 80 4.69 -4.59 1.68
C MET A 80 6.12 -5.02 1.39
N VAL A 81 6.70 -4.65 0.24
CA VAL A 81 8.05 -5.07 -0.14
C VAL A 81 9.03 -3.96 0.18
N GLU A 82 9.76 -4.09 1.29
CA GLU A 82 10.78 -3.17 1.78
C GLU A 82 10.23 -1.78 2.18
N SER A 83 9.56 -1.07 1.27
CA SER A 83 9.18 0.34 1.43
C SER A 83 8.00 0.70 0.52
N CYS A 84 7.30 1.80 0.82
CA CYS A 84 6.40 2.45 -0.14
C CYS A 84 7.21 3.35 -1.08
N ASP A 85 7.85 2.79 -2.09
CA ASP A 85 8.88 3.45 -2.90
C ASP A 85 8.72 3.30 -4.42
N ALA A 86 7.58 2.81 -4.86
CA ALA A 86 7.28 2.55 -6.26
C ALA A 86 8.25 1.57 -6.96
N SER A 87 8.97 0.72 -6.20
CA SER A 87 9.82 -0.34 -6.76
C SER A 87 9.03 -1.30 -7.66
N LEU A 88 7.77 -1.56 -7.28
CA LEU A 88 6.80 -2.34 -8.04
C LEU A 88 6.60 -1.84 -9.48
N LEU A 89 6.75 -0.55 -9.74
CA LEU A 89 6.49 0.05 -11.05
C LEU A 89 7.66 -0.12 -12.03
N LEU A 90 8.85 -0.50 -11.55
CA LEU A 90 10.02 -0.67 -12.40
C LEU A 90 9.82 -1.84 -13.35
N GLU A 91 10.07 -1.61 -14.63
CA GLU A 91 10.11 -2.64 -15.66
C GLU A 91 11.48 -3.31 -15.75
N THR A 92 11.53 -4.55 -16.23
CA THR A 92 12.79 -5.26 -16.47
C THR A 92 13.59 -4.57 -17.58
N ALA A 93 14.60 -3.81 -17.18
CA ALA A 93 15.49 -3.09 -18.08
C ALA A 93 16.79 -2.69 -17.36
N ASN A 94 17.85 -2.45 -18.12
CA ASN A 94 19.10 -1.86 -17.60
C ASN A 94 19.68 -2.55 -16.36
N GLY A 95 19.60 -3.89 -16.31
CA GLY A 95 20.09 -4.69 -15.17
C GLY A 95 19.10 -4.82 -14.00
N VAL A 96 17.94 -4.17 -14.05
CA VAL A 96 16.84 -4.35 -13.10
C VAL A 96 15.97 -5.52 -13.57
N VAL A 97 15.66 -6.46 -12.66
CA VAL A 97 14.66 -7.51 -12.86
C VAL A 97 13.42 -7.12 -12.04
N SER A 98 12.31 -6.90 -12.72
CA SER A 98 11.10 -6.35 -12.14
C SER A 98 10.40 -7.32 -11.17
N GLU A 99 9.94 -6.80 -10.04
CA GLU A 99 9.01 -7.47 -9.13
C GLU A 99 7.71 -7.92 -9.82
N GLN A 100 7.29 -7.23 -10.88
CA GLN A 100 6.09 -7.58 -11.65
C GLN A 100 6.14 -9.02 -12.19
N THR A 101 7.33 -9.59 -12.36
CA THR A 101 7.52 -10.97 -12.81
C THR A 101 7.28 -12.01 -11.72
N SER A 102 7.16 -11.60 -10.46
CA SER A 102 6.85 -12.51 -9.35
C SER A 102 5.44 -13.11 -9.49
N PRO A 103 5.27 -14.44 -9.23
CA PRO A 103 3.96 -15.05 -9.15
C PRO A 103 3.02 -14.39 -8.13
N ARG A 104 3.54 -13.75 -7.07
CA ARG A 104 2.75 -12.99 -6.08
C ARG A 104 2.10 -11.75 -6.70
N ASN A 105 2.72 -11.19 -7.72
CA ASN A 105 2.22 -10.03 -8.45
C ASN A 105 1.35 -10.41 -9.67
N PHE A 106 1.02 -11.72 -9.79
CA PHE A 106 0.13 -12.18 -10.85
C PHE A 106 -1.21 -11.43 -10.84
N GLY A 107 -1.64 -10.97 -12.02
CA GLY A 107 -2.88 -10.23 -12.20
C GLY A 107 -2.83 -8.76 -11.78
N MET A 108 -1.68 -8.23 -11.34
CA MET A 108 -1.45 -6.79 -11.20
C MET A 108 -1.61 -6.12 -12.57
N ARG A 109 -2.16 -4.89 -12.56
CA ARG A 109 -2.50 -4.23 -13.83
C ARG A 109 -2.66 -2.72 -13.64
N ASN A 110 -2.92 -2.04 -14.78
CA ASN A 110 -3.22 -0.61 -14.84
C ASN A 110 -2.01 0.30 -14.51
N PHE A 111 -0.79 -0.23 -14.52
CA PHE A 111 0.44 0.55 -14.36
C PHE A 111 0.56 1.70 -15.38
N LYS A 112 0.04 1.50 -16.60
CA LYS A 112 -0.03 2.55 -17.62
C LYS A 112 -0.79 3.80 -17.15
N TYR A 113 -1.74 3.66 -16.23
CA TYR A 113 -2.49 4.80 -15.71
C TYR A 113 -1.72 5.57 -14.64
N VAL A 114 -0.79 4.92 -13.94
CA VAL A 114 0.19 5.63 -13.10
C VAL A 114 1.03 6.57 -13.98
N LYS A 115 1.47 6.09 -15.15
CA LYS A 115 2.16 6.93 -16.14
C LYS A 115 1.28 8.11 -16.60
N THR A 116 0.01 7.88 -16.88
CA THR A 116 -0.93 8.96 -17.29
C THR A 116 -0.99 10.06 -16.23
N ILE A 117 -1.07 9.69 -14.95
CA ILE A 117 -1.08 10.64 -13.83
C ILE A 117 0.27 11.35 -13.72
N LYS A 118 1.38 10.61 -13.85
CA LYS A 118 2.72 11.18 -13.84
C LYS A 118 2.91 12.21 -14.95
N ASP A 119 2.49 11.90 -16.18
CA ASP A 119 2.60 12.81 -17.31
C ASP A 119 1.80 14.12 -17.08
N ALA A 120 0.66 14.04 -16.41
CA ALA A 120 -0.12 15.24 -16.03
C ALA A 120 0.61 16.09 -14.97
N LEU A 121 1.24 15.46 -13.99
CA LEU A 121 2.02 16.14 -12.95
C LEU A 121 3.31 16.75 -13.52
N GLU A 122 4.01 16.06 -14.42
CA GLU A 122 5.22 16.57 -15.06
C GLU A 122 4.96 17.80 -15.96
N LYS A 123 3.73 17.98 -16.47
CA LYS A 123 3.34 19.21 -17.18
C LYS A 123 3.15 20.41 -16.25
N GLU A 124 2.69 20.18 -15.03
CA GLU A 124 2.43 21.24 -14.05
C GLU A 124 3.68 21.58 -13.24
N CYS A 125 4.38 20.57 -12.73
CA CYS A 125 5.55 20.73 -11.85
C CYS A 125 6.60 19.63 -12.16
N PRO A 126 7.42 19.82 -13.19
CA PRO A 126 8.40 18.83 -13.66
C PRO A 126 9.38 18.39 -12.56
N GLY A 127 9.55 17.09 -12.37
CA GLY A 127 10.52 16.51 -11.46
C GLY A 127 10.22 16.71 -9.96
N VAL A 128 8.98 17.05 -9.60
CA VAL A 128 8.63 17.37 -8.20
C VAL A 128 7.93 16.22 -7.50
N VAL A 129 6.96 15.53 -8.16
CA VAL A 129 6.12 14.52 -7.51
C VAL A 129 6.65 13.13 -7.80
N SER A 130 6.93 12.35 -6.75
CA SER A 130 7.43 10.98 -6.86
C SER A 130 6.35 10.01 -7.37
N CYS A 131 6.79 8.92 -7.99
CA CYS A 131 5.90 7.82 -8.40
C CYS A 131 5.29 7.10 -7.19
N ALA A 132 6.03 7.00 -6.09
CA ALA A 132 5.56 6.45 -4.83
C ALA A 132 4.38 7.24 -4.25
N ASP A 133 4.45 8.57 -4.29
CA ASP A 133 3.32 9.40 -3.87
C ASP A 133 2.14 9.34 -4.85
N ILE A 134 2.38 9.15 -6.15
CA ILE A 134 1.29 8.90 -7.11
C ILE A 134 0.57 7.60 -6.78
N VAL A 135 1.29 6.51 -6.45
CA VAL A 135 0.68 5.23 -6.01
C VAL A 135 -0.16 5.44 -4.75
N ALA A 136 0.40 6.11 -3.74
CA ALA A 136 -0.27 6.36 -2.48
C ALA A 136 -1.53 7.22 -2.62
N LEU A 137 -1.44 8.34 -3.34
CA LEU A 137 -2.56 9.26 -3.57
C LEU A 137 -3.63 8.62 -4.46
N SER A 138 -3.23 7.85 -5.49
CA SER A 138 -4.19 7.13 -6.35
C SER A 138 -4.98 6.09 -5.57
N ALA A 139 -4.33 5.38 -4.63
CA ALA A 139 -5.01 4.44 -3.74
C ALA A 139 -5.97 5.16 -2.78
N ARG A 140 -5.56 6.29 -2.18
CA ARG A 140 -6.41 7.15 -1.35
C ARG A 140 -7.71 7.52 -2.07
N ASP A 141 -7.57 8.06 -3.27
CA ASP A 141 -8.70 8.54 -4.06
C ASP A 141 -9.53 7.37 -4.60
N GLY A 142 -8.87 6.25 -4.97
CA GLY A 142 -9.52 5.01 -5.36
C GLY A 142 -10.37 4.38 -4.26
N ILE A 143 -9.93 4.43 -3.00
CA ILE A 143 -10.70 3.99 -1.83
C ILE A 143 -12.00 4.78 -1.73
N VAL A 144 -11.95 6.10 -1.90
CA VAL A 144 -13.15 6.96 -1.89
C VAL A 144 -14.10 6.62 -3.05
N MET A 145 -13.55 6.38 -4.26
CA MET A 145 -14.36 5.97 -5.43
C MET A 145 -15.06 4.61 -5.23
N LEU A 146 -14.50 3.74 -4.39
CA LEU A 146 -15.11 2.47 -3.99
C LEU A 146 -16.04 2.60 -2.77
N GLY A 147 -16.39 3.81 -2.33
CA GLY A 147 -17.26 4.05 -1.18
C GLY A 147 -16.57 3.81 0.17
N GLY A 148 -15.25 3.71 0.18
CA GLY A 148 -14.45 3.59 1.40
C GLY A 148 -14.24 4.92 2.13
N PRO A 149 -13.45 4.92 3.22
CA PRO A 149 -13.18 6.11 4.01
C PRO A 149 -12.23 7.07 3.30
N SER A 150 -12.31 8.36 3.65
CA SER A 150 -11.23 9.30 3.36
C SER A 150 -10.04 8.99 4.26
N VAL A 151 -8.83 8.95 3.67
CA VAL A 151 -7.57 8.69 4.37
C VAL A 151 -6.70 9.95 4.34
N ALA A 152 -6.24 10.41 5.50
CA ALA A 152 -5.33 11.56 5.62
C ALA A 152 -3.90 11.16 5.21
N MET A 153 -3.72 10.85 3.92
CA MET A 153 -2.48 10.36 3.36
C MET A 153 -1.39 11.42 3.45
N LYS A 154 -0.26 11.07 4.06
CA LYS A 154 0.94 11.90 4.04
C LYS A 154 1.73 11.65 2.76
N THR A 155 2.47 12.63 2.30
CA THR A 155 3.30 12.63 1.08
C THR A 155 4.74 13.04 1.39
N GLY A 156 5.63 12.92 0.40
CA GLY A 156 7.05 13.17 0.54
C GLY A 156 7.91 11.92 0.36
N ARG A 157 7.32 10.82 -0.19
CA ARG A 157 8.05 9.60 -0.55
C ARG A 157 9.00 9.86 -1.69
N LEU A 158 10.07 9.07 -1.73
CA LEU A 158 10.98 8.99 -2.85
C LEU A 158 10.88 7.61 -3.51
N ASP A 159 11.26 7.57 -4.77
CA ASP A 159 11.21 6.39 -5.62
C ASP A 159 12.48 5.55 -5.47
N SER A 160 12.35 4.23 -5.41
CA SER A 160 13.46 3.29 -5.41
C SER A 160 14.24 3.32 -6.73
N LYS A 161 15.53 3.05 -6.61
CA LYS A 161 16.44 2.78 -7.75
C LYS A 161 16.60 1.29 -8.02
N LYS A 162 15.84 0.44 -7.31
CA LYS A 162 15.90 -1.02 -7.35
C LYS A 162 14.49 -1.61 -7.38
N SER A 163 14.39 -2.83 -7.93
CA SER A 163 13.23 -3.70 -7.79
C SER A 163 13.64 -4.94 -7.02
N PHE A 164 12.80 -5.45 -6.13
CA PHE A 164 13.15 -6.42 -5.10
C PHE A 164 12.53 -7.79 -5.37
N LEU A 165 12.65 -8.31 -6.59
CA LEU A 165 12.03 -9.58 -7.00
C LEU A 165 12.34 -10.74 -6.04
N SER A 166 13.58 -10.84 -5.53
CA SER A 166 13.99 -11.89 -4.57
C SER A 166 13.19 -11.85 -3.28
N ASP A 167 12.73 -10.67 -2.87
CA ASP A 167 12.17 -10.42 -1.54
C ASP A 167 10.65 -10.51 -1.51
N VAL A 168 9.99 -10.40 -2.68
CA VAL A 168 8.53 -10.43 -2.81
C VAL A 168 7.89 -11.60 -2.05
N ASN A 169 8.46 -12.82 -2.14
CA ASN A 169 7.93 -13.99 -1.48
C ASN A 169 8.05 -13.95 0.06
N SER A 170 9.00 -13.17 0.59
CA SER A 170 9.20 -13.01 2.03
C SER A 170 8.20 -12.04 2.64
N TYR A 171 7.77 -11.03 1.87
CA TYR A 171 6.88 -9.97 2.35
C TYR A 171 5.41 -10.20 1.99
N ILE A 172 5.11 -10.57 0.75
CA ILE A 172 3.72 -10.73 0.30
C ILE A 172 3.21 -12.13 0.64
N ALA A 173 2.14 -12.18 1.43
CA ALA A 173 1.48 -13.43 1.79
C ALA A 173 0.88 -14.15 0.58
N ASN A 174 0.91 -15.48 0.61
CA ASN A 174 0.23 -16.31 -0.37
C ASN A 174 -1.22 -16.54 0.01
N HIS A 175 -2.04 -16.87 -0.99
CA HIS A 175 -3.46 -17.16 -0.82
C HIS A 175 -3.76 -18.35 0.13
N ASN A 176 -2.77 -19.19 0.43
CA ASN A 176 -2.87 -20.37 1.30
C ASN A 176 -1.85 -20.40 2.46
N ASP A 177 -1.16 -19.29 2.73
CA ASP A 177 -0.28 -19.20 3.91
C ASP A 177 -1.07 -19.36 5.21
N SER A 178 -0.40 -19.81 6.28
CA SER A 178 -1.02 -19.88 7.60
C SER A 178 -1.29 -18.45 8.13
N MET A 179 -2.34 -18.29 8.90
CA MET A 179 -2.68 -16.99 9.50
C MET A 179 -1.58 -16.47 10.42
N SER A 180 -0.86 -17.33 11.11
CA SER A 180 0.30 -16.94 11.94
C SER A 180 1.42 -16.32 11.11
N LEU A 181 1.71 -16.88 9.92
CA LEU A 181 2.70 -16.32 8.99
C LEU A 181 2.23 -14.98 8.43
N VAL A 182 0.95 -14.86 8.07
CA VAL A 182 0.37 -13.59 7.61
C VAL A 182 0.53 -12.50 8.67
N LEU A 183 0.09 -12.78 9.91
CA LEU A 183 0.21 -11.83 11.03
C LEU A 183 1.68 -11.42 11.27
N SER A 184 2.62 -12.37 11.21
CA SER A 184 4.05 -12.10 11.36
C SER A 184 4.58 -11.14 10.30
N ARG A 185 4.19 -11.32 9.03
CA ARG A 185 4.61 -10.43 7.92
C ARG A 185 4.08 -9.01 8.09
N PHE A 186 2.81 -8.86 8.45
CA PHE A 186 2.24 -7.54 8.70
C PHE A 186 2.87 -6.87 9.92
N GLN A 187 3.11 -7.63 10.98
CA GLN A 187 3.78 -7.13 12.18
C GLN A 187 5.21 -6.66 11.91
N SER A 188 5.94 -7.29 10.98
CA SER A 188 7.31 -6.90 10.62
C SER A 188 7.41 -5.48 10.04
N ILE A 189 6.31 -4.96 9.50
CA ILE A 189 6.20 -3.57 9.02
C ILE A 189 5.34 -2.68 9.94
N GLY A 190 5.15 -3.08 11.21
CA GLY A 190 4.46 -2.29 12.21
C GLY A 190 2.93 -2.33 12.17
N ILE A 191 2.33 -3.25 11.40
CA ILE A 191 0.87 -3.40 11.29
C ILE A 191 0.38 -4.42 12.32
N ASP A 192 -0.47 -3.99 13.24
CA ASP A 192 -1.07 -4.84 14.27
C ASP A 192 -2.12 -5.82 13.72
N ALA A 193 -2.56 -6.76 14.55
CA ALA A 193 -3.51 -7.79 14.13
C ALA A 193 -4.87 -7.23 13.68
N GLU A 194 -5.37 -6.19 14.32
CA GLU A 194 -6.63 -5.54 13.94
C GLU A 194 -6.51 -4.85 12.59
N ALA A 195 -5.41 -4.13 12.36
CA ALA A 195 -5.11 -3.50 11.09
C ALA A 195 -4.87 -4.54 9.98
N THR A 196 -4.24 -5.68 10.28
CA THR A 196 -4.09 -6.81 9.35
C THR A 196 -5.46 -7.33 8.90
N VAL A 197 -6.37 -7.59 9.85
CA VAL A 197 -7.75 -8.03 9.52
C VAL A 197 -8.46 -6.96 8.69
N ALA A 198 -8.30 -5.68 9.01
CA ALA A 198 -8.89 -4.59 8.24
C ALA A 198 -8.36 -4.52 6.80
N LEU A 199 -7.04 -4.65 6.58
CA LEU A 199 -6.44 -4.63 5.24
C LEU A 199 -6.88 -5.82 4.39
N LEU A 200 -7.01 -7.03 4.98
CA LEU A 200 -7.57 -8.19 4.29
C LEU A 200 -9.04 -7.95 3.88
N GLY A 201 -9.77 -7.08 4.57
CA GLY A 201 -11.09 -6.59 4.16
C GLY A 201 -11.10 -5.86 2.82
N GLY A 202 -9.94 -5.43 2.31
CA GLY A 202 -9.79 -4.97 0.91
C GLY A 202 -10.19 -6.03 -0.11
N HIS A 203 -10.22 -7.31 0.28
CA HIS A 203 -10.76 -8.41 -0.52
C HIS A 203 -12.30 -8.36 -0.66
N THR A 204 -13.00 -7.34 -0.16
CA THR A 204 -14.41 -7.10 -0.50
C THR A 204 -14.57 -6.66 -1.95
N VAL A 205 -13.56 -6.05 -2.57
CA VAL A 205 -13.58 -5.60 -3.97
C VAL A 205 -12.69 -6.44 -4.88
N GLY A 206 -13.02 -6.50 -6.16
CA GLY A 206 -12.19 -7.17 -7.15
C GLY A 206 -12.57 -8.62 -7.41
N ARG A 207 -11.56 -9.41 -7.77
CA ARG A 207 -11.75 -10.81 -8.20
C ARG A 207 -10.50 -11.66 -7.95
N VAL A 208 -10.71 -12.95 -7.72
CA VAL A 208 -9.66 -13.96 -7.58
C VAL A 208 -9.66 -14.86 -8.81
N HIS A 209 -8.51 -15.05 -9.43
CA HIS A 209 -8.37 -15.99 -10.55
C HIS A 209 -8.47 -17.44 -10.09
N CYS A 210 -9.02 -18.31 -10.93
CA CYS A 210 -9.24 -19.73 -10.63
C CYS A 210 -7.97 -20.45 -10.19
N VAL A 211 -6.80 -20.07 -10.71
CA VAL A 211 -5.51 -20.65 -10.31
C VAL A 211 -5.25 -20.55 -8.80
N ASN A 212 -5.78 -19.54 -8.13
CA ASN A 212 -5.66 -19.34 -6.68
C ASN A 212 -6.80 -19.98 -5.87
N LEU A 213 -7.83 -20.53 -6.56
CA LEU A 213 -9.02 -21.12 -5.94
C LEU A 213 -9.06 -22.65 -6.04
N VAL A 214 -8.53 -23.21 -7.13
CA VAL A 214 -8.70 -24.63 -7.46
C VAL A 214 -8.16 -25.57 -6.39
N GLY A 215 -7.13 -25.18 -5.64
CA GLY A 215 -6.62 -25.96 -4.52
C GLY A 215 -7.61 -26.15 -3.37
N ARG A 216 -8.68 -25.32 -3.28
CA ARG A 216 -9.79 -25.47 -2.34
C ARG A 216 -10.96 -26.31 -2.88
N LEU A 217 -10.94 -26.60 -4.19
CA LEU A 217 -12.05 -27.28 -4.89
C LEU A 217 -11.68 -28.69 -5.33
N TYR A 218 -10.40 -28.96 -5.58
CA TYR A 218 -9.91 -30.19 -6.18
C TYR A 218 -8.62 -30.69 -5.51
N PRO A 219 -8.36 -32.03 -5.41
CA PRO A 219 -9.30 -33.08 -5.79
C PRO A 219 -10.49 -33.19 -4.82
N THR A 220 -10.36 -32.68 -3.61
CA THR A 220 -11.38 -32.70 -2.55
C THR A 220 -11.73 -31.26 -2.18
N VAL A 221 -13.03 -31.01 -1.96
CA VAL A 221 -13.49 -29.69 -1.51
C VAL A 221 -12.98 -29.42 -0.09
N ASP A 222 -12.44 -28.23 0.13
CA ASP A 222 -12.05 -27.73 1.44
C ASP A 222 -13.28 -27.75 2.38
N PRO A 223 -13.22 -28.49 3.53
CA PRO A 223 -14.35 -28.63 4.44
C PRO A 223 -14.80 -27.33 5.10
N THR A 224 -13.99 -26.28 5.04
CA THR A 224 -14.34 -24.95 5.57
C THR A 224 -15.19 -24.13 4.59
N LEU A 225 -15.34 -24.59 3.33
CA LEU A 225 -16.23 -23.96 2.36
C LEU A 225 -17.69 -24.35 2.60
N ASN A 226 -18.58 -23.38 2.52
CA ASN A 226 -20.01 -23.63 2.41
C ASN A 226 -20.30 -24.50 1.17
N PRO A 227 -21.04 -25.59 1.29
CA PRO A 227 -21.26 -26.54 0.18
C PRO A 227 -21.86 -25.90 -1.08
N LEU A 228 -22.91 -25.10 -0.94
CA LEU A 228 -23.54 -24.41 -2.08
C LEU A 228 -22.57 -23.39 -2.73
N PHE A 229 -21.73 -22.78 -1.93
CA PHE A 229 -20.71 -21.87 -2.46
C PHE A 229 -19.60 -22.64 -3.19
N ALA A 230 -19.20 -23.81 -2.69
CA ALA A 230 -18.24 -24.67 -3.38
C ALA A 230 -18.77 -25.11 -4.77
N ASP A 231 -20.06 -25.48 -4.86
CA ASP A 231 -20.69 -25.83 -6.14
C ASP A 231 -20.69 -24.63 -7.10
N TYR A 232 -21.02 -23.44 -6.61
CA TYR A 232 -20.91 -22.22 -7.40
C TYR A 232 -19.47 -21.97 -7.89
N LEU A 233 -18.48 -22.16 -7.03
CA LEU A 233 -17.08 -21.96 -7.41
C LEU A 233 -16.62 -22.99 -8.45
N LYS A 234 -17.08 -24.24 -8.38
CA LYS A 234 -16.80 -25.26 -9.41
C LYS A 234 -17.40 -24.90 -10.78
N MET A 235 -18.56 -24.25 -10.82
CA MET A 235 -19.09 -23.70 -12.08
C MET A 235 -18.22 -22.59 -12.66
N ARG A 236 -17.58 -21.77 -11.79
CA ARG A 236 -16.68 -20.68 -12.23
C ARG A 236 -15.29 -21.19 -12.60
N CYS A 237 -14.81 -22.22 -11.91
CA CYS A 237 -13.49 -22.82 -12.03
C CYS A 237 -13.66 -24.36 -12.25
N PRO A 238 -14.05 -24.78 -13.46
CA PRO A 238 -14.55 -26.15 -13.69
C PRO A 238 -13.45 -27.23 -13.73
N THR A 239 -12.16 -26.85 -13.74
CA THR A 239 -11.04 -27.78 -13.87
C THR A 239 -10.04 -27.59 -12.75
N ALA A 240 -9.41 -28.68 -12.31
CA ALA A 240 -8.35 -28.66 -11.29
C ALA A 240 -7.08 -27.92 -11.77
N VAL A 241 -6.83 -27.93 -13.07
CA VAL A 241 -5.74 -27.18 -13.71
C VAL A 241 -6.38 -26.20 -14.68
N PRO A 242 -6.53 -24.92 -14.29
CA PRO A 242 -7.07 -23.89 -15.17
C PRO A 242 -6.15 -23.67 -16.37
N ASP A 243 -6.74 -23.44 -17.54
CA ASP A 243 -5.98 -23.00 -18.72
C ASP A 243 -5.36 -21.62 -18.40
N PRO A 244 -4.04 -21.45 -18.51
CA PRO A 244 -3.38 -20.19 -18.24
C PRO A 244 -3.80 -19.07 -19.19
N ASN A 245 -4.33 -19.41 -20.39
CA ASN A 245 -4.84 -18.44 -21.36
C ASN A 245 -6.31 -18.06 -21.11
N ALA A 246 -7.05 -18.85 -20.35
CA ALA A 246 -8.42 -18.56 -19.99
C ALA A 246 -8.51 -17.70 -18.74
N VAL A 247 -9.05 -16.49 -18.88
CA VAL A 247 -9.23 -15.56 -17.73
C VAL A 247 -10.48 -15.97 -16.93
N LEU A 248 -10.40 -17.11 -16.23
CA LEU A 248 -11.45 -17.57 -15.33
C LEU A 248 -11.24 -17.02 -13.92
N TYR A 249 -12.33 -16.54 -13.29
CA TYR A 249 -12.27 -15.91 -11.96
C TYR A 249 -13.61 -15.97 -11.24
N SER A 250 -13.58 -15.80 -9.91
CA SER A 250 -14.74 -15.45 -9.09
C SER A 250 -14.57 -14.04 -8.53
N ARG A 251 -15.69 -13.31 -8.33
CA ARG A 251 -15.67 -12.03 -7.62
C ARG A 251 -15.50 -12.25 -6.12
N ASN A 252 -14.74 -11.38 -5.47
CA ASN A 252 -14.47 -11.47 -4.04
C ASN A 252 -15.76 -11.34 -3.22
N ASP A 253 -16.55 -10.33 -3.53
CA ASP A 253 -17.89 -10.14 -3.02
C ASP A 253 -18.87 -10.18 -4.21
N ARG A 254 -19.88 -11.04 -4.11
CA ARG A 254 -20.87 -11.20 -5.17
C ARG A 254 -21.99 -10.18 -5.07
N GLU A 255 -22.30 -9.76 -3.86
CA GLU A 255 -23.37 -8.84 -3.53
C GLU A 255 -22.98 -7.39 -3.89
N THR A 256 -21.78 -6.97 -3.50
CA THR A 256 -21.30 -5.58 -3.68
C THR A 256 -19.88 -5.52 -4.25
N PRO A 257 -19.57 -6.11 -5.41
CA PRO A 257 -18.21 -6.41 -5.89
C PRO A 257 -17.33 -5.19 -6.20
N MET A 258 -17.90 -4.00 -6.17
CA MET A 258 -17.22 -2.72 -6.42
C MET A 258 -17.42 -1.73 -5.26
N LEU A 259 -17.87 -2.19 -4.11
CA LEU A 259 -18.09 -1.38 -2.92
C LEU A 259 -17.17 -1.86 -1.79
N LEU A 260 -16.42 -0.94 -1.20
CA LEU A 260 -15.56 -1.23 -0.06
C LEU A 260 -16.39 -1.19 1.22
N ASP A 261 -16.97 -2.34 1.56
CA ASP A 261 -17.89 -2.52 2.68
C ASP A 261 -17.58 -3.79 3.50
N ASN A 262 -18.41 -4.11 4.46
CA ASN A 262 -18.19 -5.21 5.38
C ASN A 262 -18.80 -6.56 4.95
N PHE A 263 -19.29 -6.71 3.72
CA PHE A 263 -19.84 -7.98 3.23
C PHE A 263 -18.78 -9.08 3.16
N TYR A 264 -17.51 -8.73 2.90
CA TYR A 264 -16.39 -9.67 3.00
C TYR A 264 -16.41 -10.45 4.32
N TYR A 265 -16.56 -9.76 5.46
CA TYR A 265 -16.55 -10.41 6.77
C TYR A 265 -17.81 -11.26 7.00
N LYS A 266 -18.96 -10.82 6.53
CA LYS A 266 -20.20 -11.62 6.57
C LYS A 266 -20.03 -12.89 5.76
N ASN A 267 -19.47 -12.79 4.55
CA ASN A 267 -19.21 -13.91 3.67
C ASN A 267 -18.26 -14.95 4.28
N ILE A 268 -17.12 -14.51 4.86
CA ILE A 268 -16.20 -15.48 5.48
C ILE A 268 -16.78 -16.14 6.73
N LEU A 269 -17.65 -15.47 7.51
CA LEU A 269 -18.37 -16.07 8.63
C LEU A 269 -19.37 -17.13 8.18
N GLU A 270 -19.88 -17.07 6.96
CA GLU A 270 -20.75 -18.06 6.34
C GLU A 270 -19.99 -19.16 5.58
N GLY A 271 -18.67 -19.23 5.68
CA GLY A 271 -17.85 -20.19 4.94
C GLY A 271 -17.70 -19.85 3.45
N LYS A 272 -17.87 -18.60 3.07
CA LYS A 272 -17.79 -18.12 1.68
C LYS A 272 -16.50 -17.36 1.36
N GLY A 273 -15.45 -17.49 2.18
CA GLY A 273 -14.13 -16.93 1.89
C GLY A 273 -13.54 -17.57 0.64
N LEU A 274 -13.11 -16.77 -0.36
CA LEU A 274 -12.52 -17.31 -1.59
C LEU A 274 -11.14 -17.93 -1.34
N LEU A 275 -10.26 -17.20 -0.68
CA LEU A 275 -8.91 -17.67 -0.38
C LEU A 275 -8.89 -18.44 0.94
N SER A 276 -7.99 -19.41 1.05
CA SER A 276 -7.78 -20.12 2.32
C SER A 276 -7.37 -19.15 3.44
N VAL A 277 -6.51 -18.20 3.14
CA VAL A 277 -6.07 -17.16 4.09
C VAL A 277 -7.26 -16.33 4.61
N ASP A 278 -8.24 -16.01 3.76
CA ASP A 278 -9.44 -15.26 4.18
C ASP A 278 -10.30 -16.09 5.15
N GLN A 279 -10.50 -17.35 4.83
CA GLN A 279 -11.33 -18.23 5.67
C GLN A 279 -10.70 -18.48 7.04
N GLN A 280 -9.39 -18.59 7.13
CA GLN A 280 -8.65 -18.77 8.38
C GLN A 280 -8.85 -17.61 9.38
N LEU A 281 -9.17 -16.40 8.92
CA LEU A 281 -9.46 -15.27 9.81
C LEU A 281 -10.58 -15.57 10.82
N THR A 282 -11.54 -16.40 10.44
CA THR A 282 -12.73 -16.71 11.27
C THR A 282 -12.44 -17.67 12.42
N THR A 283 -11.37 -18.45 12.32
CA THR A 283 -11.04 -19.52 13.29
C THR A 283 -9.78 -19.26 14.09
N HIS A 284 -8.90 -18.38 13.58
CA HIS A 284 -7.68 -18.05 14.32
C HIS A 284 -7.98 -17.17 15.54
N PRO A 285 -7.49 -17.52 16.76
CA PRO A 285 -7.92 -16.91 18.01
C PRO A 285 -7.65 -15.38 18.08
N VAL A 286 -6.58 -14.92 17.42
CA VAL A 286 -6.23 -13.49 17.40
C VAL A 286 -7.12 -12.69 16.45
N THR A 287 -7.52 -13.24 15.31
CA THR A 287 -8.23 -12.50 14.26
C THR A 287 -9.75 -12.60 14.36
N ALA A 288 -10.28 -13.75 14.82
CA ALA A 288 -11.72 -14.00 14.87
C ALA A 288 -12.54 -12.95 15.63
N PRO A 289 -12.08 -12.37 16.74
CA PRO A 289 -12.80 -11.29 17.41
C PRO A 289 -12.96 -10.03 16.55
N TYR A 290 -11.92 -9.66 15.78
CA TYR A 290 -11.96 -8.50 14.89
C TYR A 290 -12.87 -8.74 13.69
N VAL A 291 -12.86 -9.96 13.11
CA VAL A 291 -13.81 -10.35 12.04
C VAL A 291 -15.25 -10.12 12.48
N LYS A 292 -15.61 -10.57 13.69
CA LYS A 292 -16.98 -10.39 14.22
C LYS A 292 -17.35 -8.93 14.39
N LYS A 293 -16.43 -8.10 14.91
CA LYS A 293 -16.66 -6.66 15.05
C LYS A 293 -16.87 -5.96 13.72
N MET A 294 -16.01 -6.26 12.73
CA MET A 294 -16.08 -5.64 11.39
C MET A 294 -17.32 -6.14 10.63
N ALA A 295 -17.72 -7.40 10.78
CA ALA A 295 -18.95 -7.92 10.21
C ALA A 295 -20.21 -7.23 10.77
N ALA A 296 -20.20 -6.89 12.06
CA ALA A 296 -21.33 -6.28 12.76
C ALA A 296 -21.48 -4.79 12.44
N ASP A 297 -20.37 -4.06 12.22
CA ASP A 297 -20.37 -2.61 12.04
C ASP A 297 -19.49 -2.19 10.84
N SER A 298 -20.16 -1.71 9.78
CA SER A 298 -19.51 -1.21 8.57
C SER A 298 -18.71 0.08 8.81
N ASN A 299 -19.13 0.93 9.75
CA ASN A 299 -18.40 2.16 10.07
C ASN A 299 -17.11 1.83 10.85
N TYR A 300 -17.20 0.85 11.75
CA TYR A 300 -16.02 0.34 12.43
C TYR A 300 -14.99 -0.24 11.44
N PHE A 301 -15.45 -1.10 10.50
CA PHE A 301 -14.57 -1.60 9.44
C PHE A 301 -13.91 -0.45 8.67
N ARG A 302 -14.70 0.51 8.17
CA ARG A 302 -14.17 1.64 7.40
C ARG A 302 -13.13 2.45 8.18
N ALA A 303 -13.38 2.71 9.46
CA ALA A 303 -12.45 3.43 10.31
C ALA A 303 -11.12 2.65 10.48
N GLN A 304 -11.19 1.34 10.76
CA GLN A 304 -10.00 0.50 10.89
C GLN A 304 -9.26 0.31 9.56
N PHE A 305 -9.98 0.20 8.44
CA PHE A 305 -9.37 0.13 7.11
C PHE A 305 -8.60 1.42 6.78
N GLY A 306 -9.18 2.59 7.03
CA GLY A 306 -8.50 3.87 6.84
C GLY A 306 -7.24 4.00 7.70
N ARG A 307 -7.31 3.61 8.99
CA ARG A 307 -6.15 3.54 9.90
C ARG A 307 -5.07 2.60 9.36
N ALA A 308 -5.46 1.43 8.93
CA ALA A 308 -4.53 0.41 8.46
C ALA A 308 -3.84 0.80 7.15
N VAL A 309 -4.57 1.42 6.21
CA VAL A 309 -4.01 1.97 4.97
C VAL A 309 -3.01 3.08 5.28
N LEU A 310 -3.29 3.95 6.24
CA LEU A 310 -2.37 5.01 6.65
C LEU A 310 -1.08 4.40 7.23
N LEU A 311 -1.18 3.46 8.18
CA LEU A 311 -0.03 2.76 8.76
C LEU A 311 0.84 2.11 7.67
N MET A 312 0.22 1.36 6.76
CA MET A 312 0.91 0.69 5.66
C MET A 312 1.61 1.70 4.74
N SER A 313 0.95 2.80 4.44
CA SER A 313 1.50 3.83 3.53
C SER A 313 2.70 4.59 4.11
N GLU A 314 2.95 4.48 5.41
CA GLU A 314 4.08 5.10 6.10
C GLU A 314 5.25 4.11 6.30
N ASN A 315 5.19 2.91 5.70
CA ASN A 315 6.25 1.91 5.83
C ASN A 315 7.56 2.42 5.23
N ASN A 316 8.59 2.57 6.08
CA ASN A 316 10.01 2.75 5.78
C ASN A 316 10.32 3.71 4.61
N PRO A 317 9.91 4.99 4.64
CA PRO A 317 10.12 5.89 3.52
C PRO A 317 11.61 6.13 3.26
N LEU A 318 12.00 6.16 1.97
CA LEU A 318 13.37 6.36 1.56
C LEU A 318 13.89 7.77 1.89
N SER A 319 15.18 7.86 2.21
CA SER A 319 15.90 9.14 2.37
C SER A 319 16.37 9.68 1.02
N SER A 320 16.75 10.96 0.98
CA SER A 320 17.34 11.59 -0.21
C SER A 320 18.66 10.95 -0.66
N ALA A 321 19.35 10.23 0.23
CA ALA A 321 20.56 9.47 -0.12
C ALA A 321 20.26 8.17 -0.88
N THR A 322 19.08 7.59 -0.66
CA THR A 322 18.73 6.24 -1.17
C THR A 322 17.69 6.27 -2.29
N GLY A 323 16.83 7.29 -2.32
CA GLY A 323 15.76 7.45 -3.30
C GLY A 323 16.04 8.52 -4.34
N GLU A 324 15.10 8.65 -5.28
CA GLU A 324 15.07 9.69 -6.31
C GLU A 324 13.61 10.11 -6.60
N ILE A 325 13.42 11.09 -7.49
CA ILE A 325 12.12 11.36 -8.12
C ILE A 325 12.23 10.95 -9.59
N ARG A 326 11.64 9.82 -9.95
CA ARG A 326 11.70 9.31 -11.33
C ARG A 326 10.88 10.19 -12.27
N LYS A 327 11.42 10.46 -13.45
CA LYS A 327 10.72 11.15 -14.54
C LYS A 327 9.71 10.25 -15.24
N ASP A 328 10.07 8.99 -15.41
CA ASP A 328 9.18 7.91 -15.87
C ASP A 328 9.15 6.83 -14.78
N CYS A 329 7.95 6.51 -14.30
CA CYS A 329 7.80 5.58 -13.18
C CYS A 329 8.28 4.15 -13.49
N ARG A 330 8.50 3.83 -14.75
CA ARG A 330 8.97 2.50 -15.21
C ARG A 330 10.47 2.32 -15.13
N PHE A 331 11.24 3.40 -15.06
CA PHE A 331 12.70 3.36 -15.19
C PHE A 331 13.38 4.25 -14.18
N VAL A 332 14.53 3.81 -13.70
CA VAL A 332 15.46 4.63 -12.92
C VAL A 332 15.97 5.76 -13.81
N ASN A 333 16.13 6.95 -13.23
CA ASN A 333 16.68 8.08 -13.99
C ASN A 333 18.12 7.76 -14.47
N PRO A 334 18.48 8.16 -15.70
CA PRO A 334 19.85 8.01 -16.16
C PRO A 334 20.82 8.83 -15.30
N VAL A 335 21.99 8.26 -15.06
CA VAL A 335 23.09 8.87 -14.30
C VAL A 335 23.72 10.03 -15.10
#